data_f93dcf14c90c597563029274d5cfae7c
#
_entry.id   f93dcf14c90c597563029274d5cfae7c
#
_cell.length_a   1.000
_cell.length_b   1.000
_cell.length_c   1.000
_cell.angle_alpha   90.00
_cell.angle_beta   90.00
_cell.angle_gamma   90.00
#
_symmetry.space_group_name_H-M   'P 1'
#
loop_
_entity.id
_entity.type
_entity.pdbx_description
1 polymer ?
#
loop_
_entity_poly.entity_id
_entity_poly.type
_entity_poly.pdbx_seq_one_letter_code
_entity_poly.pdbx_strand_id
1 'polypeptide(L)'
;AQTGADAFGGPDAASPDFSPMQKAVNFAMTSFLTTGGIRGGSADSMEQFKPRSFNMGCKRELYLSLGGFSEDMRYGEDIDFSLRLFAHGAKVLLFPLAAVYHKRRVDLSKFFRQVMHSGEARIDLERRHPGSTKLVHYLPALFTVFCAVALFISYGRGLLFLYALAILIVSTGINQSIYVGLLSIVTSFTQLIGYGYGFIKAKLMS
;
A
#
# COMPACT_ATOMS: atom_id res chain seq x y z
N ALA A 1 -23.01 8.13 15.42
CA ALA A 1 -24.36 8.73 15.23
C ALA A 1 -24.28 10.20 14.80
N GLN A 2 -23.35 11.00 15.34
CA GLN A 2 -23.30 12.44 15.03
C GLN A 2 -22.81 12.79 13.63
N THR A 3 -22.01 11.95 12.96
CA THR A 3 -21.42 12.25 11.65
C THR A 3 -22.25 11.74 10.47
N GLY A 4 -23.25 10.89 10.71
CA GLY A 4 -24.03 10.24 9.66
C GLY A 4 -23.19 9.30 8.77
N ALA A 5 -22.02 8.81 9.25
CA ALA A 5 -21.21 7.86 8.51
C ALA A 5 -21.90 6.50 8.41
N ASP A 6 -21.82 5.86 7.25
CA ASP A 6 -22.26 4.49 7.02
C ASP A 6 -21.12 3.49 7.27
N ALA A 7 -19.91 3.91 6.93
CA ALA A 7 -18.69 3.20 7.27
C ALA A 7 -17.57 4.21 7.60
N PHE A 8 -16.58 3.76 8.34
CA PHE A 8 -15.45 4.59 8.74
C PHE A 8 -14.21 3.74 8.97
N GLY A 9 -13.07 4.42 9.06
CA GLY A 9 -11.82 3.87 9.53
C GLY A 9 -10.87 4.97 9.95
N GLY A 10 -9.69 4.59 10.39
CA GLY A 10 -8.62 5.49 10.76
C GLY A 10 -7.29 5.12 10.11
N PRO A 11 -6.26 5.96 10.28
CA PRO A 11 -4.93 5.66 9.75
C PRO A 11 -4.27 4.50 10.52
N ASP A 12 -3.39 3.78 9.83
CA ASP A 12 -2.43 2.90 10.49
C ASP A 12 -1.17 3.69 10.82
N ALA A 13 -0.79 3.67 12.09
CA ALA A 13 0.35 4.37 12.61
C ALA A 13 1.54 3.43 12.85
N ALA A 14 2.76 4.00 12.79
CA ALA A 14 3.96 3.32 13.24
C ALA A 14 4.06 3.44 14.77
N SER A 15 4.28 2.31 15.46
CA SER A 15 4.59 2.35 16.88
C SER A 15 5.98 2.93 17.11
N PRO A 16 6.18 3.74 18.16
CA PRO A 16 7.51 4.17 18.60
C PRO A 16 8.49 2.98 18.82
N ASP A 17 7.96 1.85 19.29
CA ASP A 17 8.71 0.63 19.63
C ASP A 17 9.04 -0.26 18.40
N PHE A 18 8.80 0.23 17.20
CA PHE A 18 9.16 -0.53 16.00
C PHE A 18 10.67 -0.80 15.94
N SER A 19 11.03 -2.06 15.66
CA SER A 19 12.40 -2.44 15.35
C SER A 19 12.90 -1.69 14.11
N PRO A 20 14.22 -1.57 13.91
CA PRO A 20 14.78 -0.92 12.71
C PRO A 20 14.21 -1.47 11.40
N MET A 21 14.01 -2.78 11.29
CA MET A 21 13.39 -3.41 10.12
C MET A 21 11.93 -2.97 9.97
N GLN A 22 11.17 -2.92 11.05
CA GLN A 22 9.77 -2.46 10.99
C GLN A 22 9.66 -0.98 10.61
N LYS A 23 10.58 -0.13 11.08
CA LYS A 23 10.68 1.29 10.66
C LYS A 23 10.98 1.40 9.17
N ALA A 24 11.92 0.60 8.65
CA ALA A 24 12.26 0.57 7.24
C ALA A 24 11.09 0.06 6.37
N VAL A 25 10.39 -1.00 6.79
CA VAL A 25 9.17 -1.49 6.12
C VAL A 25 8.08 -0.43 6.15
N ASN A 26 7.89 0.25 7.29
CA ASN A 26 6.93 1.34 7.39
C ASN A 26 7.26 2.46 6.41
N PHE A 27 8.52 2.89 6.35
CA PHE A 27 8.98 3.87 5.37
C PHE A 27 8.65 3.43 3.94
N ALA A 28 9.00 2.20 3.56
CA ALA A 28 8.70 1.67 2.23
C ALA A 28 7.19 1.64 1.92
N MET A 29 6.34 1.45 2.90
CA MET A 29 4.88 1.38 2.72
C MET A 29 4.19 2.75 2.70
N THR A 30 4.80 3.79 3.25
CA THR A 30 4.15 5.10 3.44
C THR A 30 4.84 6.26 2.73
N SER A 31 6.11 6.09 2.32
CA SER A 31 6.88 7.14 1.66
C SER A 31 6.32 7.50 0.29
N PHE A 32 6.34 8.79 -0.02
CA PHE A 32 6.05 9.28 -1.38
C PHE A 32 6.97 8.68 -2.44
N LEU A 33 8.23 8.44 -2.10
CA LEU A 33 9.22 7.84 -3.01
C LEU A 33 8.86 6.41 -3.47
N THR A 34 7.99 5.71 -2.75
CA THR A 34 7.64 4.30 -3.00
C THR A 34 6.19 4.10 -3.39
N THR A 35 5.27 4.73 -2.65
CA THR A 35 3.81 4.52 -2.84
C THR A 35 3.10 5.74 -3.40
N GLY A 36 3.83 6.81 -3.73
CA GLY A 36 3.26 8.06 -4.23
C GLY A 36 2.31 8.74 -3.23
N GLY A 37 2.48 8.46 -1.93
CA GLY A 37 1.62 9.01 -0.88
C GLY A 37 0.24 8.37 -0.75
N ILE A 38 -0.06 7.30 -1.49
CA ILE A 38 -1.36 6.58 -1.41
C ILE A 38 -1.60 6.01 -0.01
N ARG A 39 -0.52 5.63 0.70
CA ARG A 39 -0.58 5.20 2.10
C ARG A 39 0.09 6.27 2.96
N GLY A 40 -0.60 6.75 3.97
CA GLY A 40 -0.07 7.81 4.86
C GLY A 40 -0.31 9.24 4.37
N GLY A 41 -1.07 9.43 3.28
CA GLY A 41 -1.54 10.74 2.85
C GLY A 41 -2.59 11.32 3.82
N SER A 42 -2.69 12.65 3.88
CA SER A 42 -3.77 13.35 4.58
C SER A 42 -5.13 13.05 3.92
N ALA A 43 -6.22 13.26 4.66
CA ALA A 43 -7.58 13.10 4.15
C ALA A 43 -7.83 13.89 2.86
N ASP A 44 -7.15 15.02 2.68
CA ASP A 44 -7.28 15.92 1.53
C ASP A 44 -6.63 15.37 0.24
N SER A 45 -5.73 14.39 0.36
CA SER A 45 -5.04 13.79 -0.80
C SER A 45 -5.73 12.56 -1.40
N MET A 46 -6.82 12.09 -0.80
CA MET A 46 -7.53 10.87 -1.21
C MET A 46 -8.94 11.21 -1.69
N GLU A 47 -9.17 11.03 -2.96
CA GLU A 47 -10.49 11.20 -3.59
C GLU A 47 -11.59 10.36 -2.91
N GLN A 48 -11.23 9.18 -2.39
CA GLN A 48 -12.09 8.30 -1.61
C GLN A 48 -11.24 7.48 -0.62
N PHE A 49 -11.49 7.66 0.67
CA PHE A 49 -10.82 6.89 1.71
C PHE A 49 -11.33 5.44 1.72
N LYS A 50 -10.41 4.47 1.65
CA LYS A 50 -10.70 3.04 1.72
C LYS A 50 -10.18 2.49 3.06
N PRO A 51 -11.06 2.27 4.05
CA PRO A 51 -10.68 1.72 5.34
C PRO A 51 -10.02 0.34 5.18
N ARG A 52 -9.09 0.03 6.08
CA ARG A 52 -8.45 -1.28 6.15
C ARG A 52 -9.23 -2.20 7.10
N SER A 53 -9.33 -3.48 6.77
CA SER A 53 -10.10 -4.47 7.55
C SER A 53 -9.76 -4.46 9.03
N PHE A 54 -8.49 -4.24 9.41
CA PHE A 54 -8.06 -4.15 10.81
C PHE A 54 -8.45 -2.83 11.52
N ASN A 55 -8.94 -1.83 10.81
CA ASN A 55 -9.39 -0.54 11.34
C ASN A 55 -10.58 -0.01 10.52
N MET A 56 -11.64 -0.79 10.45
CA MET A 56 -12.86 -0.47 9.72
C MET A 56 -14.07 -0.70 10.63
N GLY A 57 -15.00 0.25 10.59
CA GLY A 57 -16.35 0.09 11.12
C GLY A 57 -17.38 0.33 10.03
N CYS A 58 -18.49 -0.40 10.07
CA CYS A 58 -19.59 -0.29 9.13
C CYS A 58 -20.92 -0.55 9.83
N LYS A 59 -22.02 0.08 9.39
CA LYS A 59 -23.36 -0.27 9.85
C LYS A 59 -23.65 -1.74 9.54
N ARG A 60 -24.15 -2.49 10.53
CA ARG A 60 -24.38 -3.94 10.42
C ARG A 60 -25.32 -4.28 9.26
N GLU A 61 -26.43 -3.53 9.13
CA GLU A 61 -27.41 -3.77 8.07
C GLU A 61 -26.77 -3.59 6.69
N LEU A 62 -25.94 -2.55 6.51
CA LEU A 62 -25.23 -2.28 5.26
C LEU A 62 -24.18 -3.36 4.97
N TYR A 63 -23.44 -3.79 5.98
CA TYR A 63 -22.48 -4.88 5.82
C TYR A 63 -23.15 -6.17 5.32
N LEU A 64 -24.27 -6.54 5.94
CA LEU A 64 -25.02 -7.74 5.58
C LEU A 64 -25.68 -7.61 4.19
N SER A 65 -26.27 -6.46 3.87
CA SER A 65 -26.92 -6.24 2.57
C SER A 65 -25.94 -6.29 1.39
N LEU A 66 -24.68 -5.89 1.64
CA LEU A 66 -23.60 -5.96 0.64
C LEU A 66 -22.86 -7.32 0.63
N GLY A 67 -23.26 -8.28 1.46
CA GLY A 67 -22.67 -9.62 1.52
C GLY A 67 -21.32 -9.70 2.25
N GLY A 68 -20.96 -8.67 3.04
CA GLY A 68 -19.72 -8.66 3.81
C GLY A 68 -18.44 -8.66 2.98
N PHE A 69 -17.34 -9.17 3.51
CA PHE A 69 -16.10 -9.39 2.75
C PHE A 69 -16.25 -10.58 1.80
N SER A 70 -15.66 -10.48 0.62
CA SER A 70 -15.66 -11.54 -0.38
C SER A 70 -14.80 -12.70 0.08
N GLU A 71 -15.39 -13.87 0.35
CA GLU A 71 -14.71 -15.06 0.91
C GLU A 71 -13.68 -15.66 -0.06
N ASP A 72 -13.87 -15.47 -1.35
CA ASP A 72 -12.97 -15.92 -2.41
C ASP A 72 -11.77 -14.98 -2.64
N MET A 73 -11.72 -13.82 -1.94
CA MET A 73 -10.59 -12.91 -1.95
C MET A 73 -9.72 -13.08 -0.71
N ARG A 74 -8.49 -13.57 -0.91
CA ARG A 74 -7.51 -13.70 0.17
C ARG A 74 -6.77 -12.40 0.49
N TYR A 75 -6.72 -11.47 -0.46
CA TYR A 75 -6.03 -10.18 -0.38
C TYR A 75 -6.84 -9.12 -1.11
N GLY A 76 -6.95 -7.95 -0.52
CA GLY A 76 -7.68 -6.81 -1.10
C GLY A 76 -9.19 -6.84 -0.85
N GLU A 77 -9.67 -7.74 0.01
CA GLU A 77 -11.07 -7.88 0.44
C GLU A 77 -11.60 -6.59 1.07
N ASP A 78 -10.76 -5.83 1.74
CA ASP A 78 -11.09 -4.53 2.33
C ASP A 78 -11.30 -3.44 1.26
N ILE A 79 -10.50 -3.48 0.21
CA ILE A 79 -10.65 -2.56 -0.93
C ILE A 79 -11.90 -2.93 -1.75
N ASP A 80 -12.11 -4.21 -2.01
CA ASP A 80 -13.31 -4.72 -2.68
C ASP A 80 -14.58 -4.28 -1.95
N PHE A 81 -14.63 -4.50 -0.65
CA PHE A 81 -15.76 -4.07 0.16
C PHE A 81 -15.94 -2.55 0.15
N SER A 82 -14.85 -1.78 0.21
CA SER A 82 -14.91 -0.32 0.10
C SER A 82 -15.47 0.15 -1.24
N LEU A 83 -15.10 -0.50 -2.34
CA LEU A 83 -15.63 -0.19 -3.66
C LEU A 83 -17.13 -0.49 -3.76
N ARG A 84 -17.60 -1.60 -3.15
CA ARG A 84 -19.04 -1.90 -3.05
C ARG A 84 -19.79 -0.88 -2.20
N LEU A 85 -19.20 -0.41 -1.09
CA LEU A 85 -19.76 0.68 -0.29
C LEU A 85 -19.96 1.95 -1.13
N PHE A 86 -18.94 2.35 -1.91
CA PHE A 86 -19.03 3.54 -2.76
C PHE A 86 -20.06 3.37 -3.89
N ALA A 87 -20.10 2.21 -4.52
CA ALA A 87 -21.10 1.90 -5.55
C ALA A 87 -22.54 1.97 -5.00
N HIS A 88 -22.73 1.66 -3.72
CA HIS A 88 -24.00 1.79 -3.02
C HIS A 88 -24.32 3.22 -2.55
N GLY A 89 -23.43 4.17 -2.77
CA GLY A 89 -23.60 5.56 -2.30
C GLY A 89 -23.36 5.76 -0.81
N ALA A 90 -22.70 4.81 -0.13
CA ALA A 90 -22.44 4.88 1.30
C ALA A 90 -21.45 6.00 1.65
N LYS A 91 -21.72 6.70 2.75
CA LYS A 91 -20.84 7.73 3.29
C LYS A 91 -19.72 7.10 4.10
N VAL A 92 -18.53 7.00 3.51
CA VAL A 92 -17.33 6.46 4.15
C VAL A 92 -16.44 7.60 4.63
N LEU A 93 -16.10 7.62 5.93
CA LEU A 93 -15.33 8.69 6.54
C LEU A 93 -13.99 8.20 7.09
N LEU A 94 -12.96 9.03 6.95
CA LEU A 94 -11.70 8.90 7.68
C LEU A 94 -11.84 9.59 9.04
N PHE A 95 -11.54 8.87 10.12
CA PHE A 95 -11.40 9.44 11.46
C PHE A 95 -9.93 9.52 11.83
N PRO A 96 -9.28 10.71 11.70
CA PRO A 96 -7.83 10.83 11.88
C PRO A 96 -7.36 10.42 13.29
N LEU A 97 -8.20 10.60 14.31
CA LEU A 97 -7.90 10.25 15.70
C LEU A 97 -8.08 8.76 16.00
N ALA A 98 -8.74 8.00 15.11
CA ALA A 98 -8.95 6.56 15.26
C ALA A 98 -7.75 5.78 14.67
N ALA A 99 -6.53 6.21 15.00
CA ALA A 99 -5.32 5.54 14.54
C ALA A 99 -5.09 4.23 15.29
N VAL A 100 -4.59 3.21 14.57
CA VAL A 100 -4.16 1.93 15.17
C VAL A 100 -2.70 1.66 14.86
N TYR A 101 -1.98 1.12 15.85
CA TYR A 101 -0.60 0.66 15.65
C TYR A 101 -0.60 -0.70 14.96
N HIS A 102 -0.36 -0.69 13.65
CA HIS A 102 -0.32 -1.92 12.88
C HIS A 102 1.10 -2.46 12.77
N LYS A 103 1.36 -3.60 13.41
CA LYS A 103 2.68 -4.24 13.46
C LYS A 103 3.18 -4.62 12.07
N ARG A 104 4.28 -4.00 11.63
CA ARG A 104 4.91 -4.28 10.33
C ARG A 104 5.65 -5.62 10.35
N ARG A 105 5.87 -6.18 9.16
CA ARG A 105 6.68 -7.38 8.99
C ARG A 105 8.14 -7.12 9.41
N VAL A 106 8.77 -8.11 10.01
CA VAL A 106 10.18 -8.09 10.42
C VAL A 106 11.07 -8.93 9.50
N ASP A 107 10.46 -9.71 8.63
CA ASP A 107 11.10 -10.64 7.70
C ASP A 107 10.89 -10.16 6.26
N LEU A 108 11.99 -10.01 5.52
CA LEU A 108 11.97 -9.46 4.15
C LEU A 108 11.22 -10.38 3.17
N SER A 109 11.33 -11.69 3.33
CA SER A 109 10.63 -12.66 2.48
C SER A 109 9.12 -12.61 2.70
N LYS A 110 8.68 -12.48 3.97
CA LYS A 110 7.27 -12.28 4.31
C LYS A 110 6.76 -10.95 3.79
N PHE A 111 7.59 -9.91 3.83
CA PHE A 111 7.25 -8.61 3.28
C PHE A 111 7.12 -8.65 1.76
N PHE A 112 8.09 -9.28 1.06
CA PHE A 112 8.00 -9.48 -0.39
C PHE A 112 6.71 -10.19 -0.79
N ARG A 113 6.37 -11.31 -0.14
CA ARG A 113 5.12 -12.03 -0.41
C ARG A 113 3.88 -11.17 -0.18
N GLN A 114 3.86 -10.38 0.89
CA GLN A 114 2.76 -9.47 1.18
C GLN A 114 2.54 -8.46 0.05
N VAL A 115 3.61 -7.81 -0.42
CA VAL A 115 3.49 -6.78 -1.47
C VAL A 115 3.24 -7.40 -2.85
N MET A 116 3.78 -8.59 -3.12
CA MET A 116 3.48 -9.38 -4.32
C MET A 116 1.98 -9.68 -4.42
N HIS A 117 1.38 -10.22 -3.36
CA HIS A 117 -0.06 -10.47 -3.34
C HIS A 117 -0.89 -9.19 -3.42
N SER A 118 -0.39 -8.06 -2.92
CA SER A 118 -1.06 -6.78 -3.14
C SER A 118 -1.07 -6.35 -4.61
N GLY A 119 -0.02 -6.69 -5.36
CA GLY A 119 0.04 -6.48 -6.81
C GLY A 119 -0.92 -7.40 -7.56
N GLU A 120 -0.97 -8.69 -7.21
CA GLU A 120 -1.91 -9.67 -7.78
C GLU A 120 -3.36 -9.25 -7.51
N ALA A 121 -3.68 -8.90 -6.27
CA ALA A 121 -5.01 -8.45 -5.85
C ALA A 121 -5.48 -7.20 -6.63
N ARG A 122 -4.58 -6.34 -7.10
CA ARG A 122 -4.96 -5.18 -7.90
C ARG A 122 -5.59 -5.58 -9.24
N ILE A 123 -5.11 -6.63 -9.86
CA ILE A 123 -5.67 -7.16 -11.11
C ILE A 123 -7.05 -7.81 -10.85
N ASP A 124 -7.19 -8.55 -9.76
CA ASP A 124 -8.48 -9.13 -9.38
C ASP A 124 -9.52 -8.06 -9.06
N LEU A 125 -9.10 -6.98 -8.38
CA LEU A 125 -9.96 -5.82 -8.12
C LEU A 125 -10.40 -5.12 -9.41
N GLU A 126 -9.51 -4.99 -10.40
CA GLU A 126 -9.87 -4.40 -11.71
C GLU A 126 -10.89 -5.25 -12.46
N ARG A 127 -10.78 -6.59 -12.38
CA ARG A 127 -11.76 -7.50 -13.00
C ARG A 127 -13.15 -7.38 -12.36
N ARG A 128 -13.21 -7.22 -11.03
CA ARG A 128 -14.46 -7.09 -10.27
C ARG A 128 -15.06 -5.69 -10.38
N HIS A 129 -14.19 -4.69 -10.42
CA HIS A 129 -14.54 -3.27 -10.44
C HIS A 129 -13.77 -2.58 -11.57
N PRO A 130 -14.22 -2.69 -12.83
CA PRO A 130 -13.57 -2.05 -13.98
C PRO A 130 -13.35 -0.56 -13.76
N GLY A 131 -12.15 -0.06 -14.07
CA GLY A 131 -11.76 1.34 -13.84
C GLY A 131 -11.26 1.63 -12.41
N SER A 132 -11.16 0.64 -11.52
CA SER A 132 -10.61 0.82 -10.17
C SER A 132 -9.09 0.98 -10.15
N THR A 133 -8.39 0.56 -11.22
CA THR A 133 -6.94 0.67 -11.36
C THR A 133 -6.56 2.01 -11.97
N LYS A 134 -5.82 2.83 -11.22
CA LYS A 134 -5.31 4.13 -11.66
C LYS A 134 -3.88 3.98 -12.20
N LEU A 135 -3.39 4.98 -12.96
CA LEU A 135 -2.03 4.99 -13.53
C LEU A 135 -0.94 4.72 -12.50
N VAL A 136 -1.09 5.25 -11.29
CA VAL A 136 -0.13 5.05 -10.20
C VAL A 136 0.09 3.57 -9.82
N HIS A 137 -0.90 2.70 -10.07
CA HIS A 137 -0.78 1.27 -9.78
C HIS A 137 0.13 0.53 -10.80
N TYR A 138 0.37 1.12 -11.97
CA TYR A 138 1.30 0.58 -12.98
C TYR A 138 2.76 0.96 -12.70
N LEU A 139 3.01 2.03 -11.93
CA LEU A 139 4.37 2.52 -11.68
C LEU A 139 5.31 1.46 -11.08
N PRO A 140 4.91 0.64 -10.10
CA PRO A 140 5.78 -0.43 -9.59
C PRO A 140 6.11 -1.50 -10.64
N ALA A 141 5.17 -1.80 -11.54
CA ALA A 141 5.43 -2.74 -12.64
C ALA A 141 6.44 -2.17 -13.63
N LEU A 142 6.28 -0.90 -14.03
CA LEU A 142 7.25 -0.19 -14.87
C LEU A 142 8.62 -0.09 -14.20
N PHE A 143 8.66 0.21 -12.90
CA PHE A 143 9.90 0.24 -12.13
C PHE A 143 10.60 -1.13 -12.10
N THR A 144 9.83 -2.22 -11.97
CA THR A 144 10.37 -3.59 -11.99
C THR A 144 11.05 -3.91 -13.32
N VAL A 145 10.40 -3.58 -14.44
CA VAL A 145 10.97 -3.73 -15.79
C VAL A 145 12.19 -2.82 -15.95
N PHE A 146 12.08 -1.56 -15.52
CA PHE A 146 13.21 -0.61 -15.55
C PHE A 146 14.41 -1.15 -14.78
N CYS A 147 14.25 -1.70 -13.57
CA CYS A 147 15.35 -2.28 -12.80
C CYS A 147 16.06 -3.40 -13.57
N ALA A 148 15.29 -4.30 -14.21
CA ALA A 148 15.86 -5.40 -14.99
C ALA A 148 16.73 -4.88 -16.17
N VAL A 149 16.27 -3.85 -16.86
CA VAL A 149 17.00 -3.26 -18.02
C VAL A 149 18.16 -2.38 -17.54
N ALA A 150 17.96 -1.59 -16.49
CA ALA A 150 18.92 -0.62 -15.98
C ALA A 150 20.23 -1.26 -15.51
N LEU A 151 20.22 -2.53 -15.11
CA LEU A 151 21.44 -3.27 -14.72
C LEU A 151 22.45 -3.41 -15.86
N PHE A 152 21.97 -3.41 -17.11
CA PHE A 152 22.79 -3.56 -18.31
C PHE A 152 23.22 -2.22 -18.95
N ILE A 153 22.72 -1.10 -18.44
CA ILE A 153 22.95 0.24 -19.01
C ILE A 153 23.61 1.12 -17.94
N SER A 154 24.76 1.75 -18.28
CA SER A 154 25.52 2.58 -17.34
C SER A 154 24.68 3.71 -16.72
N TYR A 155 23.95 4.45 -17.54
CA TYR A 155 23.05 5.52 -17.08
C TYR A 155 21.92 4.96 -16.17
N GLY A 156 21.41 3.76 -16.48
CA GLY A 156 20.39 3.09 -15.68
C GLY A 156 20.90 2.79 -14.27
N ARG A 157 22.11 2.24 -14.15
CA ARG A 157 22.76 2.01 -12.84
C ARG A 157 22.94 3.30 -12.06
N GLY A 158 23.33 4.40 -12.75
CA GLY A 158 23.42 5.72 -12.14
C GLY A 158 22.10 6.22 -11.56
N LEU A 159 21.00 6.07 -12.30
CA LEU A 159 19.66 6.43 -11.83
C LEU A 159 19.21 5.59 -10.63
N LEU A 160 19.47 4.28 -10.66
CA LEU A 160 19.16 3.41 -9.50
C LEU A 160 19.97 3.80 -8.27
N PHE A 161 21.24 4.17 -8.44
CA PHE A 161 22.08 4.66 -7.35
C PHE A 161 21.55 6.00 -6.78
N LEU A 162 21.19 6.94 -7.63
CA LEU A 162 20.61 8.22 -7.19
C LEU A 162 19.28 8.01 -6.45
N TYR A 163 18.44 7.10 -6.93
CA TYR A 163 17.21 6.74 -6.26
C TYR A 163 17.46 6.09 -4.87
N ALA A 164 18.42 5.16 -4.78
CA ALA A 164 18.83 4.57 -3.50
C ALA A 164 19.38 5.62 -2.54
N LEU A 165 20.17 6.59 -3.04
CA LEU A 165 20.68 7.71 -2.25
C LEU A 165 19.56 8.61 -1.73
N ALA A 166 18.56 8.91 -2.56
CA ALA A 166 17.38 9.68 -2.14
C ALA A 166 16.61 8.96 -1.01
N ILE A 167 16.39 7.65 -1.15
CA ILE A 167 15.78 6.83 -0.07
C ILE A 167 16.61 6.90 1.20
N LEU A 168 17.95 6.73 1.10
CA LEU A 168 18.84 6.80 2.24
C LEU A 168 18.72 8.13 2.98
N ILE A 169 18.81 9.23 2.26
CA ILE A 169 18.76 10.59 2.83
C ILE A 169 17.41 10.83 3.52
N VAL A 170 16.31 10.58 2.81
CA VAL A 170 14.96 10.86 3.32
C VAL A 170 14.64 9.96 4.50
N SER A 171 14.92 8.67 4.40
CA SER A 171 14.63 7.73 5.51
C SER A 171 15.51 7.98 6.72
N THR A 172 16.80 8.33 6.54
CA THR A 172 17.69 8.71 7.64
C THR A 172 17.18 9.95 8.35
N GLY A 173 16.74 10.96 7.59
CA GLY A 173 16.16 12.18 8.15
C GLY A 173 14.88 11.93 8.97
N ILE A 174 13.97 11.10 8.45
CA ILE A 174 12.70 10.78 9.12
C ILE A 174 12.92 9.92 10.38
N ASN A 175 13.79 8.91 10.29
CA ASN A 175 13.98 7.93 11.37
C ASN A 175 15.15 8.27 12.31
N GLN A 176 15.89 9.33 12.03
CA GLN A 176 17.09 9.75 12.77
C GLN A 176 18.10 8.60 12.95
N SER A 177 18.23 7.76 11.90
CA SER A 177 19.09 6.56 11.93
C SER A 177 19.55 6.18 10.53
N ILE A 178 20.85 6.23 10.30
CA ILE A 178 21.46 5.78 9.04
C ILE A 178 21.27 4.27 8.81
N TYR A 179 21.24 3.49 9.89
CA TYR A 179 20.97 2.05 9.80
C TYR A 179 19.56 1.77 9.28
N VAL A 180 18.55 2.50 9.76
CA VAL A 180 17.18 2.42 9.20
C VAL A 180 17.17 2.92 7.76
N GLY A 181 17.92 3.98 7.44
CA GLY A 181 18.09 4.47 6.08
C GLY A 181 18.60 3.40 5.11
N LEU A 182 19.65 2.68 5.49
CA LEU A 182 20.20 1.57 4.70
C LEU A 182 19.18 0.42 4.52
N LEU A 183 18.50 0.02 5.59
CA LEU A 183 17.44 -0.98 5.52
C LEU A 183 16.28 -0.51 4.62
N SER A 184 15.99 0.78 4.61
CA SER A 184 14.91 1.37 3.79
C SER A 184 15.20 1.30 2.30
N ILE A 185 16.45 1.30 1.87
CA ILE A 185 16.80 1.01 0.46
C ILE A 185 16.27 -0.37 0.10
N VAL A 186 16.66 -1.39 0.87
CA VAL A 186 16.28 -2.78 0.60
C VAL A 186 14.76 -2.96 0.64
N THR A 187 14.09 -2.42 1.66
CA THR A 187 12.64 -2.55 1.80
C THR A 187 11.87 -1.77 0.74
N SER A 188 12.37 -0.62 0.27
CA SER A 188 11.73 0.16 -0.80
C SER A 188 11.81 -0.55 -2.16
N PHE A 189 12.98 -1.11 -2.49
CA PHE A 189 13.10 -1.96 -3.69
C PHE A 189 12.23 -3.21 -3.58
N THR A 190 12.19 -3.85 -2.41
CA THR A 190 11.29 -4.99 -2.14
C THR A 190 9.82 -4.61 -2.35
N GLN A 191 9.40 -3.43 -1.86
CA GLN A 191 8.04 -2.93 -2.03
C GLN A 191 7.68 -2.78 -3.52
N LEU A 192 8.53 -2.11 -4.29
CA LEU A 192 8.24 -1.80 -5.68
C LEU A 192 8.35 -3.03 -6.57
N ILE A 193 9.43 -3.80 -6.44
CA ILE A 193 9.67 -4.99 -7.26
C ILE A 193 8.67 -6.09 -6.90
N GLY A 194 8.39 -6.31 -5.61
CA GLY A 194 7.43 -7.31 -5.17
C GLY A 194 6.02 -7.03 -5.70
N TYR A 195 5.55 -5.80 -5.53
CA TYR A 195 4.25 -5.39 -6.07
C TYR A 195 4.23 -5.47 -7.60
N GLY A 196 5.25 -4.92 -8.28
CA GLY A 196 5.35 -4.94 -9.74
C GLY A 196 5.37 -6.34 -10.31
N TYR A 197 6.12 -7.24 -9.69
CA TYR A 197 6.16 -8.66 -10.07
C TYR A 197 4.79 -9.32 -9.94
N GLY A 198 4.10 -9.13 -8.79
CA GLY A 198 2.76 -9.68 -8.59
C GLY A 198 1.74 -9.14 -9.60
N PHE A 199 1.81 -7.83 -9.87
CA PHE A 199 0.95 -7.16 -10.87
C PHE A 199 1.17 -7.74 -12.28
N ILE A 200 2.44 -7.83 -12.73
CA ILE A 200 2.80 -8.37 -14.05
C ILE A 200 2.36 -9.82 -14.16
N LYS A 201 2.70 -10.66 -13.16
CA LYS A 201 2.32 -12.06 -13.11
C LYS A 201 0.81 -12.25 -13.27
N ALA A 202 0.01 -11.56 -12.46
CA ALA A 202 -1.44 -11.68 -12.53
C ALA A 202 -2.01 -11.18 -13.87
N LYS A 203 -1.40 -10.12 -14.44
CA LYS A 203 -1.81 -9.57 -15.74
C LYS A 203 -1.52 -10.54 -16.91
N LEU A 204 -0.42 -11.28 -16.85
CA LEU A 204 -0.06 -12.27 -17.88
C LEU A 204 -0.86 -13.57 -17.77
N MET A 205 -1.37 -13.87 -16.57
CA MET A 205 -2.19 -15.07 -16.31
C MET A 205 -3.69 -14.80 -16.47
N SER A 206 -4.07 -13.58 -16.79
CA SER A 206 -5.43 -13.16 -17.02
C SER A 206 -5.82 -13.22 -18.49
#